data_327fd8d7651ed2b83fa51066a4b93010
#
_entry.id   327fd8d7651ed2b83fa51066a4b93010
#
_cell.length_a   1.000
_cell.length_b   1.000
_cell.length_c   1.000
_cell.angle_alpha   90.00
_cell.angle_beta   90.00
_cell.angle_gamma   90.00
#
_symmetry.space_group_name_H-M   'P 1'
#
loop_
_entity.id
_entity.type
_entity.pdbx_description
1 polymer ?
#
loop_
_entity_poly.entity_id
_entity_poly.type
_entity_poly.pdbx_seq_one_letter_code
_entity_poly.pdbx_strand_id
1 'polypeptide(L)' 'QLLARLSAQQGQALVALRAEAEAFVARELWQGALDRLSAAKRLIAEAKTRFSEADIAIIYAREKAVNQAMAFARSERR' A
#
# COMPACT_ATOMS: atom_id res chain seq x y z
N GLN A 1 12.53 -20.41 -14.06
CA GLN A 1 13.62 -19.55 -13.60
C GLN A 1 13.32 -18.97 -12.23
N LEU A 2 14.29 -19.04 -11.35
CA LEU A 2 14.13 -18.59 -9.98
C LEU A 2 13.81 -17.09 -9.90
N LEU A 3 14.48 -16.29 -10.71
CA LEU A 3 14.30 -14.84 -10.71
C LEU A 3 12.90 -14.44 -11.16
N ALA A 4 12.37 -15.12 -12.19
CA ALA A 4 11.02 -14.85 -12.68
C ALA A 4 9.95 -15.21 -11.63
N ARG A 5 10.15 -16.30 -10.88
CA ARG A 5 9.25 -16.68 -9.79
C ARG A 5 9.25 -15.65 -8.68
N LEU A 6 10.45 -15.17 -8.32
CA LEU A 6 10.59 -14.16 -7.28
C LEU A 6 9.87 -12.87 -7.68
N SER A 7 10.04 -12.43 -8.93
CA SER A 7 9.36 -11.25 -9.43
C SER A 7 7.85 -11.39 -9.36
N ALA A 8 7.32 -12.55 -9.79
CA ALA A 8 5.89 -12.81 -9.77
C ALA A 8 5.35 -12.80 -8.34
N GLN A 9 6.08 -13.43 -7.41
CA GLN A 9 5.68 -13.46 -6.00
C GLN A 9 5.66 -12.06 -5.39
N GLN A 10 6.66 -11.24 -5.69
CA GLN A 10 6.72 -9.87 -5.19
C GLN A 10 5.60 -9.02 -5.78
N GLY A 11 5.29 -9.19 -7.06
CA GLY A 11 4.18 -8.51 -7.70
C GLY A 11 2.85 -8.87 -7.07
N GLN A 12 2.62 -10.16 -6.80
CA GLN A 12 1.41 -10.63 -6.14
C GLN A 12 1.30 -10.12 -4.71
N ALA A 13 2.43 -10.07 -4.00
CA ALA A 13 2.46 -9.54 -2.63
C ALA A 13 2.08 -8.06 -2.61
N LEU A 14 2.58 -7.27 -3.56
CA LEU A 14 2.25 -5.85 -3.64
C LEU A 14 0.76 -5.65 -3.93
N VAL A 15 0.21 -6.42 -4.87
CA VAL A 15 -1.23 -6.36 -5.19
C VAL A 15 -2.07 -6.72 -3.97
N ALA A 16 -1.67 -7.76 -3.23
CA ALA A 16 -2.39 -8.20 -2.03
C ALA A 16 -2.38 -7.12 -0.94
N LEU A 17 -1.23 -6.51 -0.69
CA LEU A 17 -1.12 -5.44 0.32
C LEU A 17 -1.98 -4.23 -0.06
N ARG A 18 -1.98 -3.86 -1.32
CA ARG A 18 -2.81 -2.78 -1.81
C ARG A 18 -4.30 -3.09 -1.65
N ALA A 19 -4.71 -4.30 -2.02
CA ALA A 19 -6.10 -4.74 -1.88
C ALA A 19 -6.54 -4.75 -0.41
N GLU A 20 -5.68 -5.21 0.49
CA GLU A 20 -5.94 -5.20 1.93
C GLU A 20 -6.08 -3.77 2.45
N ALA A 21 -5.21 -2.87 2.00
CA ALA A 21 -5.28 -1.46 2.39
C ALA A 21 -6.61 -0.86 1.94
N GLU A 22 -7.06 -1.15 0.72
CA GLU A 22 -8.33 -0.62 0.21
C GLU A 22 -9.53 -1.19 0.97
N ALA A 23 -9.46 -2.45 1.40
CA ALA A 23 -10.50 -3.05 2.23
C ALA A 23 -10.60 -2.35 3.60
N PHE A 24 -9.45 -1.99 4.20
CA PHE A 24 -9.44 -1.22 5.44
C PHE A 24 -10.00 0.19 5.24
N VAL A 25 -9.67 0.84 4.12
CA VAL A 25 -10.21 2.16 3.79
C VAL A 25 -11.73 2.11 3.70
N ALA A 26 -12.27 1.08 3.05
CA ALA A 26 -13.72 0.92 2.90
C ALA A 26 -14.44 0.80 4.24
N ARG A 27 -13.72 0.33 5.27
CA ARG A 27 -14.24 0.21 6.65
C ARG A 27 -13.84 1.39 7.53
N GLU A 28 -13.19 2.39 6.96
CA GLU A 28 -12.66 3.54 7.68
C GLU A 28 -11.66 3.16 8.78
N LEU A 29 -10.98 2.05 8.60
CA LEU A 29 -9.92 1.59 9.49
C LEU A 29 -8.58 2.13 8.98
N TRP A 30 -8.38 3.42 9.19
CA TRP A 30 -7.26 4.15 8.58
C TRP A 30 -5.90 3.63 9.01
N GLN A 31 -5.73 3.29 10.28
CA GLN A 31 -4.44 2.79 10.76
C GLN A 31 -4.09 1.44 10.13
N GLY A 32 -5.09 0.57 10.00
CA GLY A 32 -4.88 -0.71 9.32
C GLY A 32 -4.45 -0.52 7.87
N ALA A 33 -5.09 0.44 7.18
CA ALA A 33 -4.72 0.78 5.81
C ALA A 33 -3.28 1.30 5.74
N LEU A 34 -2.88 2.19 6.64
CA LEU A 34 -1.52 2.72 6.68
C LEU A 34 -0.49 1.62 6.96
N ASP A 35 -0.83 0.66 7.83
CA ASP A 35 0.06 -0.46 8.14
C ASP A 35 0.32 -1.32 6.89
N ARG A 36 -0.72 -1.58 6.10
CA ARG A 36 -0.57 -2.34 4.85
C ARG A 36 0.22 -1.56 3.80
N LEU A 37 -0.02 -0.25 3.69
CA LEU A 37 0.72 0.61 2.76
C LEU A 37 2.18 0.74 3.18
N SER A 38 2.48 0.80 4.47
CA SER A 38 3.85 0.79 4.98
C SER A 38 4.56 -0.51 4.62
N ALA A 39 3.86 -1.64 4.75
CA ALA A 39 4.41 -2.93 4.33
C ALA A 39 4.69 -2.95 2.83
N ALA A 40 3.81 -2.36 2.02
CA ALA A 40 4.01 -2.25 0.58
C ALA A 40 5.24 -1.40 0.24
N LYS A 41 5.43 -0.29 0.93
CA LYS A 41 6.61 0.58 0.76
C LYS A 41 7.89 -0.17 1.11
N ARG A 42 7.86 -0.95 2.17
CA ARG A 42 9.00 -1.77 2.59
C ARG A 42 9.32 -2.83 1.54
N LEU A 43 8.29 -3.49 1.01
CA LEU A 43 8.46 -4.46 -0.06
C LEU A 43 9.14 -3.83 -1.29
N ILE A 44 8.69 -2.64 -1.68
CA ILE A 44 9.27 -1.91 -2.81
C ILE A 44 10.77 -1.61 -2.55
N ALA A 45 11.09 -1.17 -1.34
CA ALA A 45 12.46 -0.80 -0.97
C ALA A 45 13.40 -2.01 -0.92
N GLU A 46 12.89 -3.17 -0.47
CA GLU A 46 13.69 -4.36 -0.26
C GLU A 46 13.69 -5.31 -1.46
N ALA A 47 12.80 -5.10 -2.43
CA ALA A 47 12.67 -5.97 -3.58
C ALA A 47 13.93 -5.97 -4.44
N LYS A 48 14.37 -7.14 -4.86
CA LYS A 48 15.49 -7.28 -5.78
C LYS A 48 15.09 -7.02 -7.22
N THR A 49 13.80 -7.01 -7.49
CA THR A 49 13.24 -6.69 -8.79
C THR A 49 12.62 -5.30 -8.76
N ARG A 50 12.56 -4.65 -9.90
CA ARG A 50 12.00 -3.31 -10.00
C ARG A 50 10.50 -3.37 -10.23
N PHE A 51 9.76 -2.71 -9.37
CA PHE A 51 8.35 -2.43 -9.64
C PHE A 51 8.25 -1.26 -10.61
N SER A 52 7.13 -1.19 -11.36
CA SER A 52 6.92 -0.06 -12.26
C SER A 52 6.73 1.24 -11.47
N GLU A 53 7.08 2.36 -12.09
CA GLU A 53 6.85 3.67 -11.48
C GLU A 53 5.38 3.90 -11.18
N ALA A 54 4.49 3.38 -12.04
CA ALA A 54 3.05 3.50 -11.84
C ALA A 54 2.61 2.76 -10.57
N ASP A 55 3.11 1.54 -10.34
CA ASP A 55 2.77 0.76 -9.15
C ASP A 55 3.25 1.46 -7.88
N ILE A 56 4.47 1.98 -7.91
CA ILE A 56 5.05 2.72 -6.79
C ILE A 56 4.24 3.98 -6.51
N ALA A 57 3.90 4.73 -7.55
CA ALA A 57 3.14 5.97 -7.43
C ALA A 57 1.76 5.73 -6.81
N ILE A 58 1.10 4.62 -7.15
CA ILE A 58 -0.20 4.28 -6.58
C ILE A 58 -0.09 4.09 -5.07
N ILE A 59 0.93 3.40 -4.59
CA ILE A 59 1.12 3.16 -3.14
C ILE A 59 1.30 4.48 -2.40
N TYR A 60 2.14 5.38 -2.91
CA TYR A 60 2.37 6.68 -2.28
C TYR A 60 1.14 7.57 -2.34
N ALA A 61 0.40 7.55 -3.46
CA ALA A 61 -0.83 8.31 -3.60
C ALA A 61 -1.91 7.82 -2.62
N ARG A 62 -2.02 6.52 -2.43
CA ARG A 62 -2.97 5.93 -1.48
C ARG A 62 -2.62 6.29 -0.05
N GLU A 63 -1.33 6.28 0.30
CA GLU A 63 -0.89 6.68 1.63
C GLU A 63 -1.28 8.14 1.91
N LYS A 64 -1.04 9.02 0.96
CA LYS A 64 -1.42 10.42 1.08
C LYS A 64 -2.92 10.57 1.28
N ALA A 65 -3.72 9.86 0.48
CA ALA A 65 -5.17 9.89 0.56
C ALA A 65 -5.67 9.41 1.93
N VAL A 66 -5.10 8.34 2.46
CA VAL A 66 -5.48 7.81 3.78
C VAL A 66 -5.13 8.81 4.88
N ASN A 67 -3.94 9.43 4.81
CA ASN A 67 -3.55 10.44 5.80
C ASN A 67 -4.49 11.64 5.78
N GLN A 68 -4.91 12.07 4.58
CA GLN A 68 -5.88 13.15 4.45
C GLN A 68 -7.24 12.78 5.02
N ALA A 69 -7.69 11.55 4.76
CA ALA A 69 -8.97 11.05 5.29
C ALA A 69 -8.94 10.97 6.81
N MET A 70 -7.82 10.52 7.40
CA MET A 70 -7.64 10.48 8.85
C MET A 70 -7.71 11.87 9.46
N ALA A 71 -7.02 12.83 8.84
CA ALA A 71 -7.01 14.20 9.33
C ALA A 71 -8.42 14.81 9.28
N PHE A 72 -9.14 14.54 8.19
CA PHE A 72 -10.53 15.00 8.04
C PHE A 72 -11.43 14.37 9.11
N ALA A 73 -11.32 13.07 9.33
CA ALA A 73 -12.12 12.36 10.32
C ALA A 73 -11.87 12.90 11.74
N ARG A 74 -10.62 13.23 12.09
CA ARG A 74 -10.29 13.83 13.38
C ARG A 74 -10.92 15.21 13.52
N SER A 75 -10.89 16.00 12.44
CA SER A 75 -11.47 17.34 12.43
C SER A 75 -12.98 17.29 12.67
N GLU A 76 -13.65 16.31 12.06
CA GLU A 76 -15.09 16.12 12.18
C GLU A 76 -15.55 15.74 13.59
N ARG A 77 -14.67 15.13 14.38
CA ARG A 77 -15.01 14.67 15.73
C ARG A 77 -14.98 15.76 16.80
N ARG A 78 -14.63 16.96 16.44
CA ARG A 78 -14.64 18.12 17.38
C ARG A 78 -16.04 18.79 17.45
#